data_0b1f54d118e3bfcb9763e0efb8d45fdb
#
_entry.id   0b1f54d118e3bfcb9763e0efb8d45fdb
#
_cell.length_a   1.000
_cell.length_b   1.000
_cell.length_c   1.000
_cell.angle_alpha   90.00
_cell.angle_beta   90.00
_cell.angle_gamma   90.00
#
_symmetry.space_group_name_H-M   'P 1'
#
loop_
_entity.id
_entity.type
_entity.pdbx_description
1 polymer ?
#
loop_
_entity_poly.entity_id
_entity_poly.type
_entity_poly.pdbx_seq_one_letter_code
_entity_poly.pdbx_strand_id
1 'polypeptide(L)'
;MAWFNRTRKGIVTNTKDKKDTPDGLWHKTPTGKIVDIDELVKNNFVSPEDNFHMRIGSIEYFNLLFDSDYEILFNNIKASDPLKFTDTKTYPERVKEANKKTGLFEAISVAYGNSYSKPLTIASMDFSYIGGSMGSVVGEKISRAIDHSIKTKSPLLIISKSGGARMMEGAFSLMQMAKTSAKLLELSNNKIPYISLCTDPTTGGTTASFAMLGDIIISEPGALIGFAGPRVVKDTTGKDLPEGFQRSEFLLEHGFIDFISHRNNLKEKINFYLDLILNRPLRNYSD
;
A
#
# COMPACT_ATOMS: atom_id res chain seq x y z
N MET A 1 -3.35 -71.20 3.12
CA MET A 1 -2.47 -70.41 2.24
C MET A 1 -2.51 -68.97 2.73
N ALA A 2 -1.51 -68.55 3.48
CA ALA A 2 -1.38 -67.22 4.01
C ALA A 2 -0.21 -66.54 3.27
N TRP A 3 -0.51 -65.56 2.45
CA TRP A 3 0.53 -64.81 1.77
C TRP A 3 0.21 -63.29 1.85
N PHE A 4 1.26 -62.51 2.24
CA PHE A 4 1.38 -61.06 2.34
C PHE A 4 0.78 -60.37 3.58
N ASN A 5 1.49 -60.48 4.71
CA ASN A 5 1.52 -59.39 5.68
C ASN A 5 2.67 -58.43 5.32
N ARG A 6 2.34 -57.32 4.63
CA ARG A 6 3.26 -56.21 4.41
C ARG A 6 3.27 -55.33 5.65
N THR A 7 4.23 -55.57 6.53
CA THR A 7 4.56 -54.61 7.58
C THR A 7 5.13 -53.37 6.95
N ARG A 8 4.32 -52.31 6.85
CA ARG A 8 4.81 -50.95 6.53
C ARG A 8 5.65 -50.48 7.73
N LYS A 9 6.97 -50.64 7.67
CA LYS A 9 7.88 -49.84 8.50
C LYS A 9 7.79 -48.40 8.02
N GLY A 10 6.94 -47.57 8.66
CA GLY A 10 6.99 -46.12 8.53
C GLY A 10 8.36 -45.65 9.03
N ILE A 11 8.94 -44.68 8.34
CA ILE A 11 10.15 -44.00 8.85
C ILE A 11 9.71 -43.27 10.13
N VAL A 12 10.10 -43.80 11.27
CA VAL A 12 9.89 -43.14 12.56
C VAL A 12 11.00 -42.10 12.70
N THR A 13 10.71 -40.89 12.30
CA THR A 13 11.57 -39.73 12.61
C THR A 13 11.36 -39.39 14.08
N ASN A 14 12.44 -39.45 14.84
CA ASN A 14 12.44 -39.06 16.25
C ASN A 14 12.11 -37.56 16.35
N THR A 15 10.92 -37.23 16.84
CA THR A 15 10.43 -35.83 16.97
C THR A 15 11.28 -34.99 17.94
N LYS A 16 12.20 -35.62 18.71
CA LYS A 16 13.11 -34.92 19.61
C LYS A 16 14.29 -34.24 18.92
N ASP A 17 14.58 -34.55 17.64
CA ASP A 17 15.68 -34.00 16.87
C ASP A 17 15.18 -32.91 15.85
N LYS A 18 13.93 -32.53 15.90
CA LYS A 18 13.49 -31.31 15.19
C LYS A 18 14.13 -30.13 15.90
N LYS A 19 15.23 -29.62 15.33
CA LYS A 19 15.64 -28.25 15.62
C LYS A 19 14.43 -27.38 15.31
N ASP A 20 13.92 -26.67 16.32
CA ASP A 20 12.97 -25.60 16.11
C ASP A 20 13.63 -24.62 15.11
N THR A 21 13.15 -24.64 13.89
CA THR A 21 13.50 -23.59 12.92
C THR A 21 12.91 -22.30 13.50
N PRO A 22 13.72 -21.27 13.70
CA PRO A 22 13.20 -19.99 14.17
C PRO A 22 12.03 -19.58 13.29
N ASP A 23 10.88 -19.30 13.89
CA ASP A 23 9.73 -18.75 13.19
C ASP A 23 10.18 -17.46 12.48
N GLY A 24 9.90 -17.36 11.17
CA GLY A 24 10.13 -16.13 10.43
C GLY A 24 11.33 -16.09 9.49
N LEU A 25 12.07 -17.20 9.28
CA LEU A 25 13.18 -17.22 8.29
C LEU A 25 12.72 -17.35 6.83
N TRP A 26 11.52 -17.91 6.61
CA TRP A 26 11.03 -18.23 5.27
C TRP A 26 9.64 -17.68 5.03
N HIS A 27 9.43 -17.13 3.86
CA HIS A 27 8.13 -16.69 3.38
C HIS A 27 7.67 -17.53 2.21
N LYS A 28 6.40 -17.95 2.23
CA LYS A 28 5.76 -18.62 1.09
C LYS A 28 4.94 -17.62 0.29
N THR A 29 5.30 -17.43 -0.98
CA THR A 29 4.53 -16.58 -1.88
C THR A 29 3.18 -17.21 -2.25
N PRO A 30 2.22 -16.45 -2.74
CA PRO A 30 0.94 -16.99 -3.22
C PRO A 30 1.09 -18.01 -4.35
N THR A 31 2.16 -17.94 -5.13
CA THR A 31 2.49 -18.92 -6.18
C THR A 31 3.09 -20.22 -5.62
N GLY A 32 3.32 -20.28 -4.29
CA GLY A 32 3.83 -21.47 -3.59
C GLY A 32 5.35 -21.54 -3.48
N LYS A 33 6.08 -20.54 -3.95
CA LYS A 33 7.54 -20.45 -3.79
C LYS A 33 7.90 -20.11 -2.35
N ILE A 34 9.02 -20.60 -1.89
CA ILE A 34 9.57 -20.37 -0.54
C ILE A 34 10.83 -19.53 -0.70
N VAL A 35 10.84 -18.36 -0.09
CA VAL A 35 11.93 -17.38 -0.20
C VAL A 35 12.43 -17.02 1.19
N ASP A 36 13.74 -16.84 1.32
CA ASP A 36 14.37 -16.36 2.56
C ASP A 36 14.00 -14.89 2.80
N ILE A 37 13.72 -14.55 4.07
CA ILE A 37 13.29 -13.19 4.42
C ILE A 37 14.42 -12.17 4.23
N ASP A 38 15.67 -12.53 4.51
CA ASP A 38 16.80 -11.63 4.33
C ASP A 38 17.02 -11.34 2.83
N GLU A 39 16.76 -12.31 1.97
CA GLU A 39 16.81 -12.14 0.51
C GLU A 39 15.66 -11.24 0.03
N LEU A 40 14.46 -11.42 0.57
CA LEU A 40 13.34 -10.53 0.29
C LEU A 40 13.62 -9.08 0.71
N VAL A 41 14.16 -8.86 1.91
CA VAL A 41 14.52 -7.51 2.38
C VAL A 41 15.56 -6.87 1.45
N LYS A 42 16.62 -7.60 1.07
CA LYS A 42 17.64 -7.11 0.15
C LYS A 42 17.08 -6.75 -1.24
N ASN A 43 16.02 -7.46 -1.67
CA ASN A 43 15.35 -7.20 -2.95
C ASN A 43 14.07 -6.35 -2.78
N ASN A 44 14.04 -5.45 -1.80
CA ASN A 44 12.91 -4.56 -1.55
C ASN A 44 11.56 -5.29 -1.40
N PHE A 45 11.56 -6.46 -0.78
CA PHE A 45 10.40 -7.32 -0.59
C PHE A 45 9.72 -7.76 -1.90
N VAL A 46 10.51 -7.91 -2.95
CA VAL A 46 10.10 -8.57 -4.19
C VAL A 46 10.75 -9.93 -4.25
N SER A 47 9.95 -10.96 -4.44
CA SER A 47 10.46 -12.34 -4.53
C SER A 47 11.33 -12.51 -5.78
N PRO A 48 12.59 -12.96 -5.66
CA PRO A 48 13.46 -13.19 -6.80
C PRO A 48 13.01 -14.39 -7.65
N GLU A 49 12.23 -15.32 -7.07
CA GLU A 49 11.78 -16.55 -7.72
C GLU A 49 10.64 -16.34 -8.72
N ASP A 50 9.72 -15.42 -8.43
CA ASP A 50 8.48 -15.22 -9.18
C ASP A 50 8.11 -13.75 -9.37
N ASN A 51 8.99 -12.82 -9.01
CA ASN A 51 8.76 -11.37 -9.06
C ASN A 51 7.49 -10.91 -8.30
N PHE A 52 7.02 -11.71 -7.33
CA PHE A 52 5.86 -11.34 -6.54
C PHE A 52 6.20 -10.18 -5.60
N HIS A 53 5.44 -9.10 -5.71
CA HIS A 53 5.55 -7.92 -4.85
C HIS A 53 4.82 -8.15 -3.53
N MET A 54 5.55 -8.36 -2.45
CA MET A 54 4.96 -8.49 -1.13
C MET A 54 4.40 -7.16 -0.64
N ARG A 55 3.34 -7.23 0.19
CA ARG A 55 2.82 -6.03 0.86
C ARG A 55 3.82 -5.55 1.90
N ILE A 56 4.27 -4.32 1.74
CA ILE A 56 5.15 -3.62 2.69
C ILE A 56 4.42 -2.43 3.30
N GLY A 57 4.95 -1.89 4.39
CA GLY A 57 4.39 -0.74 5.09
C GLY A 57 4.95 0.60 4.62
N SER A 58 4.56 1.66 5.32
CA SER A 58 4.99 3.03 5.02
C SER A 58 6.50 3.22 5.21
N ILE A 59 7.07 2.60 6.25
CA ILE A 59 8.49 2.75 6.59
C ILE A 59 9.38 2.17 5.49
N GLU A 60 9.04 1.00 4.97
CA GLU A 60 9.79 0.38 3.88
C GLU A 60 9.75 1.24 2.61
N TYR A 61 8.59 1.86 2.29
CA TYR A 61 8.52 2.80 1.16
C TYR A 61 9.33 4.07 1.42
N PHE A 62 9.35 4.60 2.64
CA PHE A 62 10.17 5.77 2.96
C PHE A 62 11.66 5.45 2.80
N ASN A 63 12.11 4.31 3.30
CA ASN A 63 13.50 3.86 3.16
C ASN A 63 13.89 3.59 1.70
N LEU A 64 12.95 3.13 0.87
CA LEU A 64 13.17 2.90 -0.57
C LEU A 64 13.28 4.22 -1.35
N LEU A 65 12.47 5.22 -1.01
CA LEU A 65 12.26 6.40 -1.85
C LEU A 65 13.07 7.60 -1.42
N PHE A 66 13.35 7.78 -0.12
CA PHE A 66 14.23 8.84 0.36
C PHE A 66 15.71 8.46 0.23
N ASP A 67 16.57 9.48 0.24
CA ASP A 67 18.02 9.28 0.12
C ASP A 67 18.65 8.87 1.46
N SER A 68 18.15 9.46 2.55
CA SER A 68 18.63 9.25 3.91
C SER A 68 17.52 9.61 4.91
N ASP A 69 17.82 10.47 5.88
CA ASP A 69 16.89 10.88 6.92
C ASP A 69 15.65 11.60 6.33
N TYR A 70 14.52 11.33 6.95
CA TYR A 70 13.25 11.97 6.68
C TYR A 70 12.52 12.30 7.98
N GLU A 71 11.66 13.29 7.93
CA GLU A 71 10.84 13.71 9.07
C GLU A 71 9.43 13.06 8.94
N ILE A 72 8.99 12.40 10.01
CA ILE A 72 7.59 11.91 10.10
C ILE A 72 6.70 13.07 10.55
N LEU A 73 5.69 13.37 9.75
CA LEU A 73 4.77 14.47 9.97
C LEU A 73 3.43 13.98 10.56
N PHE A 74 2.77 14.84 11.35
CA PHE A 74 1.39 14.66 11.83
C PHE A 74 1.12 13.38 12.63
N ASN A 75 2.12 12.88 13.34
CA ASN A 75 2.01 11.63 14.10
C ASN A 75 1.15 11.76 15.37
N ASN A 76 0.81 12.98 15.75
CA ASN A 76 -0.01 13.30 16.93
C ASN A 76 -1.51 13.24 16.68
N ILE A 77 -1.97 13.06 15.42
CA ILE A 77 -3.40 13.00 15.08
C ILE A 77 -3.92 11.60 15.40
N LYS A 78 -5.00 11.54 16.19
CA LYS A 78 -5.59 10.28 16.65
C LYS A 78 -7.06 10.19 16.27
N ALA A 79 -7.53 8.96 16.00
CA ALA A 79 -8.92 8.69 15.76
C ALA A 79 -9.79 9.00 16.99
N SER A 80 -10.97 9.52 16.72
CA SER A 80 -12.06 9.67 17.71
C SER A 80 -13.23 8.76 17.33
N ASP A 81 -14.11 8.47 18.28
CA ASP A 81 -15.31 7.66 18.06
C ASP A 81 -16.59 8.47 18.32
N PRO A 82 -16.94 9.39 17.39
CA PRO A 82 -18.15 10.21 17.58
C PRO A 82 -19.44 9.40 17.47
N LEU A 83 -19.40 8.24 16.83
CA LEU A 83 -20.58 7.37 16.62
C LEU A 83 -20.76 6.36 17.74
N LYS A 84 -19.81 6.21 18.65
CA LYS A 84 -19.77 5.16 19.68
C LYS A 84 -20.02 3.78 19.05
N PHE A 85 -19.33 3.53 17.94
CA PHE A 85 -19.52 2.32 17.14
C PHE A 85 -19.13 1.07 17.91
N THR A 86 -20.03 0.10 17.91
CA THR A 86 -19.81 -1.23 18.51
C THR A 86 -20.42 -2.30 17.61
N ASP A 87 -19.64 -3.31 17.27
CA ASP A 87 -20.10 -4.58 16.70
C ASP A 87 -19.73 -5.71 17.67
N THR A 88 -18.75 -6.54 17.34
CA THR A 88 -18.16 -7.54 18.27
C THR A 88 -17.23 -6.90 19.29
N LYS A 89 -16.70 -5.71 19.00
CA LYS A 89 -15.83 -4.88 19.85
C LYS A 89 -16.11 -3.41 19.60
N THR A 90 -15.80 -2.57 20.57
CA THR A 90 -15.88 -1.12 20.38
C THR A 90 -14.79 -0.63 19.41
N TYR A 91 -15.05 0.49 18.71
CA TYR A 91 -14.06 1.07 17.81
C TYR A 91 -12.75 1.46 18.53
N PRO A 92 -12.76 2.08 19.72
CA PRO A 92 -11.55 2.35 20.49
C PRO A 92 -10.73 1.09 20.84
N GLU A 93 -11.40 -0.03 21.14
CA GLU A 93 -10.70 -1.30 21.37
C GLU A 93 -10.00 -1.80 20.11
N ARG A 94 -10.65 -1.73 18.94
CA ARG A 94 -10.04 -2.08 17.65
C ARG A 94 -8.83 -1.23 17.33
N VAL A 95 -8.91 0.08 17.57
CA VAL A 95 -7.79 1.02 17.42
C VAL A 95 -6.63 0.62 18.33
N LYS A 96 -6.92 0.36 19.62
CA LYS A 96 -5.89 -0.06 20.59
C LYS A 96 -5.21 -1.37 20.19
N GLU A 97 -5.97 -2.35 19.73
CA GLU A 97 -5.43 -3.62 19.23
C GLU A 97 -4.57 -3.43 17.98
N ALA A 98 -5.04 -2.62 17.03
CA ALA A 98 -4.28 -2.30 15.82
C ALA A 98 -2.95 -1.61 16.16
N ASN A 99 -2.97 -0.60 17.03
CA ASN A 99 -1.77 0.08 17.49
C ASN A 99 -0.77 -0.90 18.14
N LYS A 100 -1.26 -1.77 19.02
CA LYS A 100 -0.42 -2.78 19.69
C LYS A 100 0.20 -3.78 18.70
N LYS A 101 -0.59 -4.21 17.71
CA LYS A 101 -0.17 -5.23 16.73
C LYS A 101 0.82 -4.67 15.71
N THR A 102 0.64 -3.42 15.27
CA THR A 102 1.38 -2.85 14.14
C THR A 102 2.44 -1.85 14.54
N GLY A 103 2.38 -1.31 15.77
CA GLY A 103 3.21 -0.17 16.20
C GLY A 103 2.81 1.16 15.55
N LEU A 104 1.80 1.15 14.68
CA LEU A 104 1.31 2.35 13.99
C LEU A 104 0.21 3.04 14.79
N PHE A 105 -0.01 4.32 14.54
CA PHE A 105 -1.08 5.11 15.15
C PHE A 105 -2.29 5.27 14.23
N GLU A 106 -2.11 5.03 12.92
CA GLU A 106 -3.18 5.10 11.91
C GLU A 106 -2.75 4.34 10.62
N ALA A 107 -3.72 4.11 9.73
CA ALA A 107 -3.53 3.43 8.45
C ALA A 107 -2.74 4.25 7.40
N ILE A 108 -2.20 5.40 7.77
CA ILE A 108 -1.36 6.23 6.92
C ILE A 108 -0.27 6.92 7.74
N SER A 109 0.92 6.95 7.19
CA SER A 109 2.05 7.76 7.69
C SER A 109 2.43 8.80 6.64
N VAL A 110 2.84 9.98 7.11
CA VAL A 110 3.29 11.07 6.23
C VAL A 110 4.74 11.39 6.59
N ALA A 111 5.57 11.51 5.57
CA ALA A 111 6.97 11.86 5.74
C ALA A 111 7.40 12.93 4.72
N TYR A 112 8.40 13.71 5.11
CA TYR A 112 9.06 14.70 4.26
C TYR A 112 10.56 14.49 4.30
N GLY A 113 11.19 14.47 3.13
CA GLY A 113 12.62 14.24 2.97
C GLY A 113 13.08 14.52 1.55
N ASN A 114 14.29 14.12 1.23
CA ASN A 114 14.84 14.26 -0.11
C ASN A 114 14.87 12.92 -0.86
N SER A 115 14.54 12.97 -2.15
CA SER A 115 14.70 11.88 -3.11
C SER A 115 15.54 12.39 -4.28
N TYR A 116 16.71 11.80 -4.51
CA TYR A 116 17.76 12.33 -5.40
C TYR A 116 18.05 13.81 -5.12
N SER A 117 18.25 14.16 -3.83
CA SER A 117 18.54 15.52 -3.34
C SER A 117 17.44 16.55 -3.62
N LYS A 118 16.21 16.11 -3.91
CA LYS A 118 15.05 16.97 -4.18
C LYS A 118 13.97 16.75 -3.12
N PRO A 119 13.33 17.81 -2.63
CA PRO A 119 12.30 17.68 -1.62
C PRO A 119 11.10 16.92 -2.16
N LEU A 120 10.56 16.02 -1.36
CA LEU A 120 9.39 15.20 -1.66
C LEU A 120 8.57 14.99 -0.38
N THR A 121 7.27 15.17 -0.47
CA THR A 121 6.33 14.77 0.58
C THR A 121 5.68 13.45 0.19
N ILE A 122 5.74 12.47 1.07
CA ILE A 122 5.15 11.13 0.85
C ILE A 122 4.09 10.85 1.90
N ALA A 123 2.90 10.47 1.48
CA ALA A 123 1.86 9.90 2.33
C ALA A 123 1.66 8.43 1.94
N SER A 124 2.01 7.50 2.82
CA SER A 124 1.96 6.06 2.53
C SER A 124 0.99 5.34 3.45
N MET A 125 0.08 4.56 2.87
CA MET A 125 -0.91 3.78 3.59
C MET A 125 -0.37 2.41 4.00
N ASP A 126 -0.85 1.93 5.17
CA ASP A 126 -0.49 0.64 5.77
C ASP A 126 -1.70 -0.29 5.86
N PHE A 127 -1.71 -1.34 5.06
CA PHE A 127 -2.81 -2.31 5.05
C PHE A 127 -2.91 -3.13 6.35
N SER A 128 -1.81 -3.28 7.07
CA SER A 128 -1.76 -3.97 8.35
C SER A 128 -2.61 -3.30 9.44
N TYR A 129 -2.84 -1.97 9.31
CA TYR A 129 -3.67 -1.21 10.22
C TYR A 129 -5.12 -1.17 9.73
N ILE A 130 -5.98 -1.99 10.33
CA ILE A 130 -7.43 -2.09 10.03
C ILE A 130 -7.70 -2.18 8.51
N GLY A 131 -6.94 -3.03 7.79
CA GLY A 131 -7.08 -3.21 6.35
C GLY A 131 -6.75 -1.98 5.50
N GLY A 132 -5.94 -1.05 6.02
CA GLY A 132 -5.63 0.21 5.32
C GLY A 132 -6.86 1.10 5.14
N SER A 133 -7.90 0.92 5.96
CA SER A 133 -9.19 1.60 5.75
C SER A 133 -9.08 3.11 5.94
N MET A 134 -9.68 3.86 5.03
CA MET A 134 -9.73 5.31 5.05
C MET A 134 -10.74 5.80 6.09
N GLY A 135 -10.25 6.31 7.22
CA GLY A 135 -11.03 7.03 8.24
C GLY A 135 -10.74 8.52 8.23
N SER A 136 -11.34 9.24 9.18
CA SER A 136 -11.19 10.69 9.35
C SER A 136 -9.74 11.14 9.49
N VAL A 137 -8.92 10.37 10.22
CA VAL A 137 -7.49 10.67 10.41
C VAL A 137 -6.72 10.47 9.11
N VAL A 138 -7.05 9.46 8.31
CA VAL A 138 -6.42 9.27 6.98
C VAL A 138 -6.66 10.48 6.10
N GLY A 139 -7.93 10.92 5.98
CA GLY A 139 -8.26 12.10 5.19
C GLY A 139 -7.66 13.39 5.73
N GLU A 140 -7.56 13.54 7.06
CA GLU A 140 -6.90 14.69 7.69
C GLU A 140 -5.39 14.71 7.41
N LYS A 141 -4.70 13.57 7.56
CA LYS A 141 -3.27 13.48 7.27
C LYS A 141 -2.96 13.74 5.80
N ILE A 142 -3.78 13.23 4.85
CA ILE A 142 -3.65 13.56 3.43
C ILE A 142 -3.85 15.07 3.21
N SER A 143 -4.89 15.67 3.79
CA SER A 143 -5.13 17.11 3.68
C SER A 143 -3.94 17.92 4.17
N ARG A 144 -3.36 17.57 5.32
CA ARG A 144 -2.17 18.24 5.85
C ARG A 144 -0.92 17.98 5.04
N ALA A 145 -0.77 16.79 4.44
CA ALA A 145 0.32 16.52 3.52
C ALA A 145 0.26 17.42 2.29
N ILE A 146 -0.96 17.68 1.77
CA ILE A 146 -1.20 18.63 0.68
C ILE A 146 -0.83 20.04 1.12
N ASP A 147 -1.30 20.52 2.27
CA ASP A 147 -0.94 21.84 2.79
C ASP A 147 0.57 22.00 2.99
N HIS A 148 1.24 20.94 3.47
CA HIS A 148 2.69 20.91 3.61
C HIS A 148 3.38 21.02 2.25
N SER A 149 2.93 20.24 1.25
CA SER A 149 3.47 20.28 -0.12
C SER A 149 3.33 21.66 -0.75
N ILE A 150 2.18 22.33 -0.57
CA ILE A 150 1.95 23.70 -1.06
C ILE A 150 2.92 24.67 -0.36
N LYS A 151 3.05 24.58 0.96
CA LYS A 151 3.93 25.46 1.76
C LYS A 151 5.40 25.30 1.39
N THR A 152 5.86 24.07 1.23
CA THR A 152 7.27 23.75 0.93
C THR A 152 7.58 23.75 -0.57
N LYS A 153 6.56 23.88 -1.42
CA LYS A 153 6.66 23.70 -2.89
C LYS A 153 7.29 22.37 -3.28
N SER A 154 7.04 21.34 -2.49
CA SER A 154 7.49 19.97 -2.75
C SER A 154 6.41 19.16 -3.47
N PRO A 155 6.74 18.33 -4.47
CA PRO A 155 5.81 17.37 -5.03
C PRO A 155 5.18 16.49 -3.96
N LEU A 156 3.98 15.98 -4.24
CA LEU A 156 3.28 15.04 -3.39
C LEU A 156 3.27 13.65 -4.03
N LEU A 157 3.64 12.64 -3.27
CA LEU A 157 3.43 11.23 -3.60
C LEU A 157 2.46 10.62 -2.59
N ILE A 158 1.36 10.05 -3.05
CA ILE A 158 0.50 9.23 -2.18
C ILE A 158 0.60 7.78 -2.61
N ILE A 159 0.99 6.92 -1.68
CA ILE A 159 1.07 5.47 -1.86
C ILE A 159 -0.19 4.86 -1.26
N SER A 160 -1.08 4.41 -2.12
CA SER A 160 -2.39 3.89 -1.75
C SER A 160 -2.33 2.38 -1.50
N LYS A 161 -2.85 1.95 -0.34
CA LYS A 161 -3.00 0.54 0.03
C LYS A 161 -4.19 0.39 0.98
N SER A 162 -5.36 0.04 0.45
CA SER A 162 -6.59 0.16 1.22
C SER A 162 -7.68 -0.81 0.77
N GLY A 163 -8.40 -1.33 1.74
CA GLY A 163 -9.68 -2.03 1.53
C GLY A 163 -10.89 -1.11 1.35
N GLY A 164 -10.71 0.22 1.41
CA GLY A 164 -11.77 1.20 1.22
C GLY A 164 -12.10 2.03 2.47
N ALA A 165 -13.32 2.56 2.54
CA ALA A 165 -13.78 3.40 3.64
C ALA A 165 -13.91 2.63 4.96
N ARG A 166 -13.57 3.28 6.09
CA ARG A 166 -13.64 2.69 7.43
C ARG A 166 -15.07 2.60 7.93
N MET A 167 -15.62 1.39 8.00
CA MET A 167 -17.01 1.15 8.42
C MET A 167 -17.35 1.76 9.80
N MET A 168 -16.44 1.65 10.76
CA MET A 168 -16.64 2.13 12.14
C MET A 168 -16.86 3.64 12.23
N GLU A 169 -16.45 4.39 11.23
CA GLU A 169 -16.65 5.84 11.16
C GLU A 169 -17.86 6.24 10.28
N GLY A 170 -18.54 5.28 9.67
CA GLY A 170 -19.76 5.51 8.88
C GLY A 170 -19.62 6.62 7.84
N ALA A 171 -20.53 7.58 7.84
CA ALA A 171 -20.50 8.70 6.88
C ALA A 171 -19.28 9.59 7.00
N PHE A 172 -18.62 9.68 8.16
CA PHE A 172 -17.38 10.46 8.32
C PHE A 172 -16.27 9.92 7.43
N SER A 173 -16.15 8.60 7.28
CA SER A 173 -15.18 8.00 6.38
C SER A 173 -15.49 8.29 4.92
N LEU A 174 -16.76 8.28 4.52
CA LEU A 174 -17.16 8.60 3.15
C LEU A 174 -16.88 10.07 2.80
N MET A 175 -17.08 10.99 3.74
CA MET A 175 -16.80 12.41 3.54
C MET A 175 -15.30 12.70 3.36
N GLN A 176 -14.41 11.79 3.73
CA GLN A 176 -12.99 11.96 3.44
C GLN A 176 -12.69 11.93 1.94
N MET A 177 -13.49 11.24 1.14
CA MET A 177 -13.37 11.26 -0.32
C MET A 177 -13.53 12.69 -0.85
N ALA A 178 -14.59 13.38 -0.46
CA ALA A 178 -14.82 14.77 -0.87
C ALA A 178 -13.72 15.70 -0.33
N LYS A 179 -13.31 15.54 0.93
CA LYS A 179 -12.29 16.36 1.58
C LYS A 179 -10.94 16.25 0.85
N THR A 180 -10.48 15.03 0.58
CA THR A 180 -9.19 14.82 -0.08
C THR A 180 -9.21 15.30 -1.53
N SER A 181 -10.32 15.09 -2.26
CA SER A 181 -10.47 15.57 -3.64
C SER A 181 -10.46 17.11 -3.72
N ALA A 182 -11.16 17.78 -2.80
CA ALA A 182 -11.14 19.25 -2.73
C ALA A 182 -9.72 19.79 -2.43
N LYS A 183 -8.98 19.12 -1.52
CA LYS A 183 -7.60 19.50 -1.22
C LYS A 183 -6.63 19.25 -2.38
N LEU A 184 -6.82 18.19 -3.15
CA LEU A 184 -6.02 17.95 -4.36
C LEU A 184 -6.27 19.03 -5.43
N LEU A 185 -7.48 19.59 -5.52
CA LEU A 185 -7.74 20.75 -6.38
C LEU A 185 -6.94 21.98 -5.93
N GLU A 186 -6.80 22.21 -4.61
CA GLU A 186 -5.93 23.28 -4.09
C GLU A 186 -4.47 23.07 -4.48
N LEU A 187 -3.98 21.80 -4.41
CA LEU A 187 -2.63 21.43 -4.82
C LEU A 187 -2.40 21.76 -6.31
N SER A 188 -3.33 21.33 -7.17
CA SER A 188 -3.30 21.57 -8.61
C SER A 188 -3.31 23.07 -8.95
N ASN A 189 -4.16 23.87 -8.29
CA ASN A 189 -4.20 25.31 -8.44
C ASN A 189 -2.86 25.99 -8.08
N ASN A 190 -2.10 25.40 -7.15
CA ASN A 190 -0.75 25.83 -6.80
C ASN A 190 0.34 25.27 -7.72
N LYS A 191 -0.02 24.48 -8.74
CA LYS A 191 0.89 23.85 -9.72
C LYS A 191 1.94 22.96 -9.06
N ILE A 192 1.55 22.26 -8.01
CA ILE A 192 2.39 21.27 -7.33
C ILE A 192 2.03 19.88 -7.87
N PRO A 193 2.98 19.13 -8.43
CA PRO A 193 2.73 17.80 -8.98
C PRO A 193 2.26 16.80 -7.92
N TYR A 194 1.28 16.00 -8.30
CA TYR A 194 0.79 14.86 -7.51
C TYR A 194 0.99 13.55 -8.26
N ILE A 195 1.80 12.66 -7.73
CA ILE A 195 1.93 11.28 -8.21
C ILE A 195 1.14 10.35 -7.29
N SER A 196 0.27 9.53 -7.88
CA SER A 196 -0.43 8.46 -7.18
C SER A 196 0.23 7.12 -7.47
N LEU A 197 0.66 6.41 -6.44
CA LEU A 197 1.14 5.04 -6.53
C LEU A 197 0.09 4.09 -5.94
N CYS A 198 -0.54 3.29 -6.80
CA CYS A 198 -1.52 2.28 -6.41
C CYS A 198 -0.84 0.94 -6.16
N THR A 199 -0.95 0.40 -4.95
CA THR A 199 -0.36 -0.88 -4.56
C THR A 199 -1.43 -1.90 -4.16
N ASP A 200 -1.06 -3.15 -3.92
CA ASP A 200 -2.00 -4.23 -3.62
C ASP A 200 -2.46 -4.25 -2.15
N PRO A 201 -3.77 -4.14 -1.87
CA PRO A 201 -4.86 -3.71 -2.73
C PRO A 201 -5.13 -2.20 -2.63
N THR A 202 -5.67 -1.58 -3.68
CA THR A 202 -6.22 -0.22 -3.64
C THR A 202 -7.67 -0.27 -4.08
N THR A 203 -8.63 -0.21 -3.12
CA THR A 203 -10.04 -0.47 -3.42
C THR A 203 -11.00 0.50 -2.73
N GLY A 204 -12.26 0.48 -3.14
CA GLY A 204 -13.37 1.21 -2.53
C GLY A 204 -13.23 2.73 -2.62
N GLY A 205 -13.53 3.42 -1.52
CA GLY A 205 -13.48 4.88 -1.44
C GLY A 205 -12.11 5.49 -1.73
N THR A 206 -11.03 4.75 -1.50
CA THR A 206 -9.66 5.18 -1.82
C THR A 206 -9.49 5.32 -3.33
N THR A 207 -9.88 4.30 -4.10
CA THR A 207 -9.84 4.33 -5.57
C THR A 207 -10.79 5.38 -6.12
N ALA A 208 -12.00 5.48 -5.56
CA ALA A 208 -13.00 6.44 -6.00
C ALA A 208 -12.71 7.91 -5.59
N SER A 209 -11.52 8.17 -5.05
CA SER A 209 -11.08 9.51 -4.65
C SER A 209 -9.61 9.73 -5.00
N PHE A 210 -8.77 10.00 -4.03
CA PHE A 210 -7.40 10.48 -4.24
C PHE A 210 -6.52 9.53 -5.06
N ALA A 211 -6.73 8.20 -5.00
CA ALA A 211 -5.86 7.28 -5.73
C ALA A 211 -5.96 7.40 -7.26
N MET A 212 -7.09 7.86 -7.79
CA MET A 212 -7.33 8.07 -9.24
C MET A 212 -7.30 9.55 -9.66
N LEU A 213 -6.74 10.44 -8.83
CA LEU A 213 -6.65 11.88 -9.10
C LEU A 213 -5.21 12.38 -9.24
N GLY A 214 -4.23 11.47 -9.45
CA GLY A 214 -2.85 11.83 -9.73
C GLY A 214 -2.67 12.51 -11.08
N ASP A 215 -1.72 13.44 -11.18
CA ASP A 215 -1.24 13.94 -12.48
C ASP A 215 -0.56 12.78 -13.25
N ILE A 216 0.01 11.83 -12.50
CA ILE A 216 0.49 10.54 -12.98
C ILE A 216 0.03 9.45 -12.00
N ILE A 217 -0.53 8.39 -12.53
CA ILE A 217 -1.00 7.24 -11.77
C ILE A 217 -0.14 6.02 -12.10
N ILE A 218 0.65 5.60 -11.11
CA ILE A 218 1.57 4.45 -11.22
C ILE A 218 0.96 3.27 -10.47
N SER A 219 1.26 2.06 -10.90
CA SER A 219 0.95 0.86 -10.13
C SER A 219 2.15 -0.08 -10.00
N GLU A 220 2.18 -0.87 -8.92
CA GLU A 220 3.04 -2.06 -8.86
C GLU A 220 2.44 -3.21 -9.67
N PRO A 221 3.26 -4.13 -10.21
CA PRO A 221 2.78 -5.30 -10.95
C PRO A 221 1.77 -6.13 -10.15
N GLY A 222 0.72 -6.59 -10.81
CA GLY A 222 -0.28 -7.48 -10.24
C GLY A 222 -1.14 -6.89 -9.13
N ALA A 223 -1.06 -5.60 -8.82
CA ALA A 223 -1.84 -4.97 -7.76
C ALA A 223 -3.34 -5.01 -8.09
N LEU A 224 -4.16 -5.33 -7.07
CA LEU A 224 -5.61 -5.26 -7.17
C LEU A 224 -6.07 -3.82 -6.98
N ILE A 225 -6.66 -3.24 -8.01
CA ILE A 225 -7.15 -1.86 -8.00
C ILE A 225 -8.57 -1.83 -8.55
N GLY A 226 -9.51 -1.30 -7.77
CA GLY A 226 -10.89 -1.23 -8.21
C GLY A 226 -11.82 -0.64 -7.15
N PHE A 227 -13.06 -0.31 -7.51
CA PHE A 227 -14.02 0.20 -6.54
C PHE A 227 -14.61 -0.95 -5.70
N ALA A 228 -15.44 -1.77 -6.31
CA ALA A 228 -15.94 -2.97 -5.66
C ALA A 228 -14.96 -4.14 -5.89
N GLY A 229 -14.65 -4.90 -4.84
CA GLY A 229 -13.78 -6.08 -4.99
C GLY A 229 -14.37 -7.10 -5.96
N PRO A 230 -13.54 -7.94 -6.60
CA PRO A 230 -13.98 -8.91 -7.61
C PRO A 230 -15.12 -9.81 -7.15
N ARG A 231 -15.11 -10.24 -5.88
CA ARG A 231 -16.18 -11.04 -5.31
C ARG A 231 -17.54 -10.31 -5.33
N VAL A 232 -17.55 -9.03 -4.90
CA VAL A 232 -18.79 -8.22 -4.88
C VAL A 232 -19.33 -8.04 -6.29
N VAL A 233 -18.45 -7.77 -7.27
CA VAL A 233 -18.85 -7.62 -8.67
C VAL A 233 -19.46 -8.93 -9.18
N LYS A 234 -18.81 -10.07 -8.94
CA LYS A 234 -19.33 -11.40 -9.34
C LYS A 234 -20.67 -11.71 -8.68
N ASP A 235 -20.79 -11.50 -7.37
CA ASP A 235 -22.03 -11.77 -6.62
C ASP A 235 -23.18 -10.87 -7.08
N THR A 236 -22.89 -9.63 -7.50
CA THR A 236 -23.90 -8.67 -7.97
C THR A 236 -24.31 -8.91 -9.42
N THR A 237 -23.37 -9.24 -10.28
CA THR A 237 -23.64 -9.39 -11.72
C THR A 237 -24.02 -10.81 -12.12
N GLY A 238 -23.72 -11.81 -11.28
CA GLY A 238 -23.90 -13.23 -11.56
C GLY A 238 -23.03 -13.77 -12.70
N LYS A 239 -22.03 -13.00 -13.14
CA LYS A 239 -21.15 -13.34 -14.26
C LYS A 239 -19.73 -13.63 -13.77
N ASP A 240 -19.05 -14.53 -14.48
CA ASP A 240 -17.61 -14.70 -14.29
C ASP A 240 -16.87 -13.47 -14.82
N LEU A 241 -15.83 -13.08 -14.06
CA LEU A 241 -15.03 -11.92 -14.40
C LEU A 241 -13.95 -12.30 -15.41
N PRO A 242 -13.56 -11.39 -16.32
CA PRO A 242 -12.42 -11.60 -17.19
C PRO A 242 -11.16 -11.97 -16.41
N GLU A 243 -10.27 -12.73 -17.03
CA GLU A 243 -8.96 -13.03 -16.46
C GLU A 243 -8.19 -11.71 -16.20
N GLY A 244 -7.53 -11.63 -15.06
CA GLY A 244 -6.81 -10.41 -14.67
C GLY A 244 -7.69 -9.21 -14.30
N PHE A 245 -9.01 -9.37 -14.22
CA PHE A 245 -9.93 -8.27 -13.90
C PHE A 245 -9.49 -7.48 -12.65
N GLN A 246 -9.44 -6.16 -12.77
CA GLN A 246 -8.97 -5.23 -11.73
C GLN A 246 -7.48 -5.39 -11.33
N ARG A 247 -6.67 -6.12 -12.10
CA ARG A 247 -5.22 -6.11 -11.92
C ARG A 247 -4.58 -4.93 -12.64
N SER A 248 -3.40 -4.54 -12.21
CA SER A 248 -2.66 -3.42 -12.78
C SER A 248 -2.54 -3.52 -14.29
N GLU A 249 -2.26 -4.71 -14.82
CA GLU A 249 -2.08 -4.98 -16.24
C GLU A 249 -3.38 -4.71 -17.00
N PHE A 250 -4.49 -5.20 -16.48
CA PHE A 250 -5.82 -4.95 -17.04
C PHE A 250 -6.16 -3.45 -17.05
N LEU A 251 -5.83 -2.74 -15.97
CA LEU A 251 -6.10 -1.30 -15.86
C LEU A 251 -5.23 -0.47 -16.79
N LEU A 252 -3.98 -0.88 -17.01
CA LEU A 252 -3.08 -0.25 -17.97
C LEU A 252 -3.63 -0.38 -19.40
N GLU A 253 -4.04 -1.56 -19.79
CA GLU A 253 -4.65 -1.81 -21.12
C GLU A 253 -5.93 -1.01 -21.36
N HIS A 254 -6.67 -0.70 -20.28
CA HIS A 254 -7.91 0.08 -20.34
C HIS A 254 -7.71 1.59 -20.08
N GLY A 255 -6.48 2.05 -19.93
CA GLY A 255 -6.15 3.47 -19.77
C GLY A 255 -6.52 4.09 -18.42
N PHE A 256 -6.66 3.29 -17.36
CA PHE A 256 -6.93 3.79 -16.01
C PHE A 256 -5.68 4.19 -15.23
N ILE A 257 -4.51 3.68 -15.63
CA ILE A 257 -3.22 4.02 -15.05
C ILE A 257 -2.22 4.30 -16.18
N ASP A 258 -1.21 5.12 -15.89
CA ASP A 258 -0.24 5.57 -16.89
C ASP A 258 0.84 4.53 -17.17
N PHE A 259 1.34 3.87 -16.11
CA PHE A 259 2.30 2.79 -16.27
C PHE A 259 2.41 1.91 -15.02
N ILE A 260 3.00 0.73 -15.22
CA ILE A 260 3.35 -0.21 -14.15
C ILE A 260 4.86 -0.13 -13.92
N SER A 261 5.26 -0.05 -12.65
CA SER A 261 6.67 -0.02 -12.27
C SER A 261 7.01 -1.11 -11.26
N HIS A 262 8.05 -1.86 -11.56
CA HIS A 262 8.66 -2.74 -10.58
C HIS A 262 9.21 -1.91 -9.40
N ARG A 263 9.08 -2.41 -8.17
CA ARG A 263 9.41 -1.68 -6.94
C ARG A 263 10.86 -1.19 -6.93
N ASN A 264 11.80 -1.98 -7.41
CA ASN A 264 13.20 -1.59 -7.48
C ASN A 264 13.48 -0.36 -8.36
N ASN A 265 12.58 -0.06 -9.30
CA ASN A 265 12.70 1.06 -10.22
C ASN A 265 11.83 2.26 -9.81
N LEU A 266 11.05 2.16 -8.71
CA LEU A 266 10.09 3.21 -8.33
C LEU A 266 10.77 4.55 -8.06
N LYS A 267 11.87 4.58 -7.30
CA LYS A 267 12.58 5.82 -6.96
C LYS A 267 13.03 6.56 -8.22
N GLU A 268 13.65 5.84 -9.15
CA GLU A 268 14.10 6.38 -10.44
C GLU A 268 12.93 6.92 -11.26
N LYS A 269 11.90 6.08 -11.48
CA LYS A 269 10.73 6.45 -12.31
C LYS A 269 9.99 7.66 -11.76
N ILE A 270 9.71 7.68 -10.46
CA ILE A 270 9.02 8.81 -9.82
C ILE A 270 9.82 10.10 -10.03
N ASN A 271 11.13 10.08 -9.78
CA ASN A 271 11.95 11.28 -9.94
C ASN A 271 12.08 11.72 -11.40
N PHE A 272 12.20 10.76 -12.34
CA PHE A 272 12.21 11.06 -13.77
C PHE A 272 10.95 11.85 -14.19
N TYR A 273 9.77 11.36 -13.83
CA TYR A 273 8.52 12.03 -14.18
C TYR A 273 8.34 13.37 -13.45
N LEU A 274 8.78 13.47 -12.20
CA LEU A 274 8.79 14.75 -11.48
C LEU A 274 9.70 15.79 -12.16
N ASP A 275 10.85 15.37 -12.64
CA ASP A 275 11.75 16.26 -13.38
C ASP A 275 11.14 16.70 -14.71
N LEU A 276 10.47 15.79 -15.43
CA LEU A 276 9.78 16.09 -16.67
C LEU A 276 8.64 17.12 -16.45
N ILE A 277 7.77 16.89 -15.46
CA ILE A 277 6.64 17.79 -15.16
C ILE A 277 7.14 19.18 -14.72
N LEU A 278 8.22 19.21 -13.93
CA LEU A 278 8.77 20.44 -13.38
C LEU A 278 9.78 21.14 -14.30
N ASN A 279 9.94 20.68 -15.54
CA ASN A 279 10.94 21.18 -16.49
C ASN A 279 12.36 21.27 -15.89
N ARG A 280 12.74 20.25 -15.11
CA ARG A 280 14.09 20.13 -14.54
C ARG A 280 15.00 19.37 -15.49
N PRO A 281 16.33 19.57 -15.44
CA PRO A 281 17.26 18.75 -16.19
C PRO A 281 17.07 17.27 -15.85
N LEU A 282 16.88 16.43 -16.86
CA LEU A 282 16.80 14.99 -16.67
C LEU A 282 18.19 14.47 -16.25
N ARG A 283 18.23 13.69 -15.20
CA ARG A 283 19.44 12.97 -14.80
C ARG A 283 19.59 11.69 -15.63
N ASN A 284 20.83 11.25 -15.83
CA ASN A 284 21.08 9.84 -16.12
C ASN A 284 20.86 9.08 -14.79
N TYR A 285 19.72 8.40 -14.69
CA TYR A 285 19.37 7.58 -13.51
C TYR A 285 20.02 6.18 -13.55
N SER A 286 20.85 5.91 -14.55
CA SER A 286 21.53 4.62 -14.76
C SER A 286 22.92 4.52 -14.08
N ASP A 287 23.29 5.49 -13.26
CA ASP A 287 24.56 5.50 -12.51
C ASP A 287 24.37 5.20 -11.03
#